data_3b77a1b7f8d79fd6ed496a9d134eeb1d
#
_entry.id   3b77a1b7f8d79fd6ed496a9d134eeb1d
#
_cell.length_a   1.000
_cell.length_b   1.000
_cell.length_c   1.000
_cell.angle_alpha   90.00
_cell.angle_beta   90.00
_cell.angle_gamma   90.00
#
_symmetry.space_group_name_H-M   'P 1'
#
loop_
_entity.id
_entity.type
_entity.pdbx_description
1 polymer ?
#
loop_
_entity_poly.entity_id
_entity_poly.type
_entity_poly.pdbx_seq_one_letter_code
_entity_poly.pdbx_strand_id
1 'polypeptide(L)'
;EYLNSKGFEGAEDKIWGHEGRKILVVPMRVGGSLVGCQLIDEDGSKKFLYGQRTSNAELVIDNKGVHILCEGYATALSIQTALRKMSRRYTIHVCFSAGNMKKVAQGLPDGLIIADNDQSGTGERVAKEIGWQYWMSDVVGEDANDTHQRVGLLKLGLSLVASLKLV
;
A
#
# COMPACT_ATOMS: atom_id res chain seq x y z
N GLU A 1 5.90 1.03 -17.23
CA GLU A 1 4.50 1.04 -17.74
C GLU A 1 3.49 0.88 -16.61
N TYR A 2 3.60 -0.14 -15.73
CA TYR A 2 2.68 -0.32 -14.60
C TYR A 2 2.46 0.95 -13.75
N LEU A 3 3.53 1.63 -13.32
CA LEU A 3 3.38 2.85 -12.52
C LEU A 3 2.73 4.00 -13.29
N ASN A 4 2.97 4.10 -14.60
CA ASN A 4 2.30 5.09 -15.44
C ASN A 4 0.80 4.83 -15.49
N SER A 5 0.36 3.56 -15.63
CA SER A 5 -1.07 3.20 -15.59
C SER A 5 -1.72 3.47 -14.23
N LYS A 6 -0.89 3.60 -13.18
CA LYS A 6 -1.32 3.93 -11.81
C LYS A 6 -1.23 5.43 -11.49
N GLY A 7 -0.96 6.29 -12.51
CA GLY A 7 -0.91 7.75 -12.35
C GLY A 7 0.43 8.29 -11.83
N PHE A 8 1.51 7.50 -11.90
CA PHE A 8 2.86 7.90 -11.48
C PHE A 8 3.80 7.99 -12.67
N GLU A 9 3.58 8.98 -13.53
CA GLU A 9 4.42 9.22 -14.69
C GLU A 9 5.85 9.62 -14.29
N GLY A 10 6.84 9.00 -14.95
CA GLY A 10 8.26 9.28 -14.69
C GLY A 10 8.78 8.79 -13.33
N ALA A 11 8.03 7.96 -12.61
CA ALA A 11 8.54 7.36 -11.39
C ALA A 11 9.72 6.44 -11.68
N GLU A 12 10.84 6.69 -11.01
CA GLU A 12 12.02 5.82 -11.04
C GLU A 12 11.91 4.79 -9.92
N ASP A 13 11.89 3.51 -10.31
CA ASP A 13 11.81 2.38 -9.39
C ASP A 13 12.75 1.25 -9.83
N LYS A 14 12.87 0.22 -9.00
CA LYS A 14 13.70 -0.94 -9.31
C LYS A 14 13.01 -1.79 -10.38
N ILE A 15 13.48 -1.63 -11.60
CA ILE A 15 12.99 -2.36 -12.78
C ILE A 15 13.98 -3.49 -13.12
N TRP A 16 13.46 -4.69 -13.29
CA TRP A 16 14.19 -5.83 -13.84
C TRP A 16 13.72 -6.09 -15.26
N GLY A 17 14.68 -6.07 -16.21
CA GLY A 17 14.41 -6.45 -17.59
C GLY A 17 14.52 -7.96 -17.75
N HIS A 18 13.45 -8.62 -18.19
CA HIS A 18 13.42 -10.06 -18.42
C HIS A 18 12.63 -10.36 -19.70
N GLU A 19 13.26 -11.03 -20.66
CA GLU A 19 12.64 -11.41 -21.95
C GLU A 19 11.92 -10.26 -22.66
N GLY A 20 12.53 -9.07 -22.67
CA GLY A 20 11.97 -7.87 -23.31
C GLY A 20 10.86 -7.16 -22.53
N ARG A 21 10.46 -7.67 -21.36
CA ARG A 21 9.50 -7.05 -20.43
C ARG A 21 10.20 -6.30 -19.32
N LYS A 22 9.53 -5.27 -18.79
CA LYS A 22 9.99 -4.50 -17.63
C LYS A 22 9.16 -4.89 -16.40
N ILE A 23 9.79 -5.58 -15.47
CA ILE A 23 9.15 -6.04 -14.24
C ILE A 23 9.53 -5.12 -13.10
N LEU A 24 8.55 -4.55 -12.42
CA LEU A 24 8.77 -3.78 -11.21
C LEU A 24 9.06 -4.74 -10.04
N VAL A 25 10.17 -4.48 -9.33
CA VAL A 25 10.61 -5.29 -8.19
C VAL A 25 10.37 -4.55 -6.89
N VAL A 26 9.42 -5.01 -6.11
CA VAL A 26 9.08 -4.44 -4.80
C VAL A 26 9.71 -5.29 -3.69
N PRO A 27 10.73 -4.80 -2.98
CA PRO A 27 11.43 -5.58 -1.96
C PRO A 27 10.53 -5.86 -0.74
N MET A 28 10.66 -7.06 -0.18
CA MET A 28 10.00 -7.48 1.05
C MET A 28 11.01 -7.67 2.17
N ARG A 29 10.72 -7.10 3.35
CA ARG A 29 11.60 -7.15 4.51
C ARG A 29 10.87 -7.64 5.75
N VAL A 30 11.60 -8.30 6.65
CA VAL A 30 11.14 -8.63 8.00
C VAL A 30 12.18 -8.11 8.98
N GLY A 31 11.80 -7.21 9.88
CA GLY A 31 12.74 -6.59 10.81
C GLY A 31 13.92 -5.91 10.11
N GLY A 32 13.68 -5.29 8.94
CA GLY A 32 14.71 -4.64 8.12
C GLY A 32 15.50 -5.58 7.19
N SER A 33 15.53 -6.88 7.44
CA SER A 33 16.25 -7.86 6.61
C SER A 33 15.46 -8.20 5.34
N LEU A 34 16.13 -8.18 4.18
CA LEU A 34 15.52 -8.57 2.89
C LEU A 34 15.21 -10.07 2.90
N VAL A 35 13.93 -10.43 2.69
CA VAL A 35 13.45 -11.83 2.70
C VAL A 35 12.85 -12.27 1.37
N GLY A 36 12.64 -11.35 0.44
CA GLY A 36 12.09 -11.62 -0.88
C GLY A 36 11.68 -10.37 -1.62
N CYS A 37 10.89 -10.55 -2.66
CA CYS A 37 10.28 -9.45 -3.42
C CYS A 37 8.93 -9.85 -4.01
N GLN A 38 8.09 -8.86 -4.26
CA GLN A 38 6.95 -8.99 -5.15
C GLN A 38 7.36 -8.48 -6.53
N LEU A 39 7.07 -9.26 -7.55
CA LEU A 39 7.25 -8.89 -8.95
C LEU A 39 5.91 -8.42 -9.50
N ILE A 40 5.89 -7.25 -10.15
CA ILE A 40 4.70 -6.69 -10.78
C ILE A 40 5.00 -6.49 -12.26
N ASP A 41 4.27 -7.20 -13.10
CA ASP A 41 4.39 -7.12 -14.57
C ASP A 41 3.73 -5.84 -15.11
N GLU A 42 3.95 -5.52 -16.36
CA GLU A 42 3.41 -4.34 -17.04
C GLU A 42 1.87 -4.31 -17.05
N ASP A 43 1.23 -5.46 -17.09
CA ASP A 43 -0.24 -5.64 -17.01
C ASP A 43 -0.81 -5.54 -15.58
N GLY A 44 0.05 -5.34 -14.58
CA GLY A 44 -0.32 -5.26 -13.16
C GLY A 44 -0.42 -6.62 -12.46
N SER A 45 -0.15 -7.73 -13.15
CA SER A 45 -0.11 -9.04 -12.51
C SER A 45 1.02 -9.11 -11.48
N LYS A 46 0.72 -9.69 -10.31
CA LYS A 46 1.62 -9.74 -9.15
C LYS A 46 2.02 -11.17 -8.86
N LYS A 47 3.31 -11.39 -8.65
CA LYS A 47 3.87 -12.71 -8.33
C LYS A 47 4.87 -12.63 -7.19
N PHE A 48 4.93 -13.69 -6.39
CA PHE A 48 6.00 -13.93 -5.43
C PHE A 48 6.91 -15.04 -5.95
N LEU A 49 8.20 -14.95 -5.64
CA LEU A 49 9.13 -16.03 -5.96
C LEU A 49 8.82 -17.25 -5.08
N TYR A 50 8.96 -18.44 -5.64
CA TYR A 50 8.73 -19.68 -4.90
C TYR A 50 9.68 -19.79 -3.70
N GLY A 51 9.14 -20.23 -2.55
CA GLY A 51 9.91 -20.49 -1.34
C GLY A 51 10.34 -19.27 -0.52
N GLN A 52 10.01 -18.04 -0.97
CA GLN A 52 10.33 -16.85 -0.17
C GLN A 52 9.36 -16.66 1.01
N ARG A 53 9.85 -16.00 2.06
CA ARG A 53 9.05 -15.68 3.24
C ARG A 53 8.15 -14.47 2.96
N THR A 54 6.83 -14.66 3.07
CA THR A 54 5.84 -13.58 2.94
C THR A 54 5.24 -13.17 4.30
N SER A 55 5.27 -14.06 5.28
CA SER A 55 4.72 -13.82 6.63
C SER A 55 5.52 -12.75 7.38
N ASN A 56 4.83 -11.72 7.88
CA ASN A 56 5.39 -10.51 8.48
C ASN A 56 6.30 -9.70 7.55
N ALA A 57 6.28 -9.99 6.24
CA ALA A 57 7.06 -9.24 5.27
C ALA A 57 6.34 -7.94 4.92
N GLU A 58 7.10 -6.86 4.84
CA GLU A 58 6.61 -5.52 4.53
C GLU A 58 7.63 -4.73 3.71
N LEU A 59 7.14 -3.69 3.02
CA LEU A 59 7.97 -2.58 2.57
C LEU A 59 7.58 -1.35 3.38
N VAL A 60 8.55 -0.74 4.06
CA VAL A 60 8.31 0.46 4.86
C VAL A 60 8.76 1.71 4.10
N ILE A 61 7.85 2.68 3.98
CA ILE A 61 8.12 4.03 3.47
C ILE A 61 8.03 4.99 4.66
N ASP A 62 9.17 5.28 5.27
CA ASP A 62 9.22 6.01 6.52
C ASP A 62 9.43 7.52 6.33
N ASN A 63 8.57 8.31 6.94
CA ASN A 63 8.67 9.76 7.10
C ASN A 63 8.37 10.19 8.56
N LYS A 64 8.70 9.33 9.51
CA LYS A 64 8.62 9.59 10.97
C LYS A 64 7.27 10.10 11.45
N GLY A 65 6.20 9.44 11.03
CA GLY A 65 4.81 9.79 11.37
C GLY A 65 3.95 8.60 11.76
N VAL A 66 2.64 8.81 11.75
CA VAL A 66 1.65 7.78 12.09
C VAL A 66 1.83 6.55 11.20
N HIS A 67 1.71 5.36 11.79
CA HIS A 67 1.74 4.10 11.07
C HIS A 67 0.50 3.96 10.18
N ILE A 68 0.71 3.61 8.93
CA ILE A 68 -0.36 3.42 7.95
C ILE A 68 -0.15 2.08 7.26
N LEU A 69 -1.13 1.20 7.36
CA LEU A 69 -1.08 -0.12 6.72
C LEU A 69 -1.87 -0.11 5.42
N CYS A 70 -1.33 -0.70 4.36
CA CYS A 70 -2.03 -0.95 3.11
C CYS A 70 -1.55 -2.25 2.46
N GLU A 71 -2.31 -2.79 1.51
CA GLU A 71 -1.93 -4.02 0.83
C GLU A 71 -0.94 -3.79 -0.30
N GLY A 72 -1.23 -2.84 -1.18
CA GLY A 72 -0.57 -2.68 -2.47
C GLY A 72 0.46 -1.57 -2.54
N TYR A 73 1.46 -1.75 -3.41
CA TYR A 73 2.51 -0.74 -3.62
C TYR A 73 1.98 0.53 -4.28
N ALA A 74 1.11 0.44 -5.31
CA ALA A 74 0.51 1.61 -5.94
C ALA A 74 -0.38 2.40 -4.95
N THR A 75 -1.14 1.69 -4.10
CA THR A 75 -1.89 2.27 -2.98
C THR A 75 -0.98 3.06 -2.06
N ALA A 76 0.17 2.49 -1.65
CA ALA A 76 1.16 3.18 -0.81
C ALA A 76 1.72 4.45 -1.45
N LEU A 77 2.02 4.44 -2.74
CA LEU A 77 2.50 5.62 -3.47
C LEU A 77 1.44 6.72 -3.53
N SER A 78 0.15 6.37 -3.69
CA SER A 78 -0.96 7.33 -3.65
C SER A 78 -1.08 7.99 -2.28
N ILE A 79 -1.04 7.19 -1.20
CA ILE A 79 -1.05 7.67 0.17
C ILE A 79 0.14 8.61 0.43
N GLN A 80 1.34 8.15 0.07
CA GLN A 80 2.58 8.93 0.22
C GLN A 80 2.46 10.29 -0.46
N THR A 81 2.07 10.30 -1.73
CA THR A 81 2.00 11.52 -2.54
C THR A 81 0.94 12.48 -2.00
N ALA A 82 -0.24 11.95 -1.62
CA ALA A 82 -1.32 12.74 -1.05
C ALA A 82 -0.91 13.36 0.29
N LEU A 83 -0.33 12.59 1.22
CA LEU A 83 0.08 13.09 2.53
C LEU A 83 1.26 14.07 2.45
N ARG A 84 2.20 13.86 1.52
CA ARG A 84 3.28 14.85 1.26
C ARG A 84 2.72 16.19 0.81
N LYS A 85 1.71 16.21 -0.08
CA LYS A 85 1.00 17.45 -0.47
C LYS A 85 0.30 18.12 0.71
N MET A 86 -0.15 17.36 1.70
CA MET A 86 -0.76 17.86 2.93
C MET A 86 0.26 18.20 4.03
N SER A 87 1.56 18.11 3.76
CA SER A 87 2.65 18.31 4.74
C SER A 87 2.47 17.44 5.99
N ARG A 88 1.95 16.22 5.82
CA ARG A 88 1.76 15.25 6.91
C ARG A 88 2.90 14.24 6.95
N ARG A 89 3.29 13.86 8.18
CA ARG A 89 4.22 12.77 8.42
C ARG A 89 3.49 11.44 8.44
N TYR A 90 4.16 10.38 8.02
CA TYR A 90 3.63 9.03 7.91
C TYR A 90 4.75 8.00 8.04
N THR A 91 4.39 6.77 8.36
CA THR A 91 5.21 5.58 8.17
C THR A 91 4.30 4.52 7.53
N ILE A 92 4.42 4.35 6.20
CA ILE A 92 3.54 3.48 5.43
C ILE A 92 4.16 2.09 5.37
N HIS A 93 3.35 1.07 5.68
CA HIS A 93 3.68 -0.35 5.63
C HIS A 93 2.90 -1.00 4.50
N VAL A 94 3.58 -1.38 3.41
CA VAL A 94 2.99 -2.21 2.34
C VAL A 94 3.05 -3.65 2.80
N CYS A 95 1.89 -4.25 3.04
CA CYS A 95 1.78 -5.58 3.67
C CYS A 95 1.60 -6.72 2.67
N PHE A 96 1.41 -6.43 1.37
CA PHE A 96 1.26 -7.37 0.26
C PHE A 96 0.01 -8.25 0.26
N SER A 97 -0.72 -8.32 1.37
CA SER A 97 -2.04 -8.96 1.47
C SER A 97 -2.76 -8.56 2.76
N ALA A 98 -4.10 -8.66 2.77
CA ALA A 98 -4.93 -8.42 3.94
C ALA A 98 -4.56 -9.34 5.13
N GLY A 99 -4.32 -10.62 4.86
CA GLY A 99 -3.93 -11.58 5.90
C GLY A 99 -2.58 -11.28 6.55
N ASN A 100 -1.62 -10.76 5.76
CA ASN A 100 -0.32 -10.36 6.30
C ASN A 100 -0.38 -9.01 7.03
N MET A 101 -1.31 -8.14 6.66
CA MET A 101 -1.55 -6.87 7.35
C MET A 101 -1.85 -7.09 8.85
N LYS A 102 -2.65 -8.11 9.21
CA LYS A 102 -2.89 -8.49 10.61
C LYS A 102 -1.60 -8.82 11.36
N LYS A 103 -0.68 -9.53 10.71
CA LYS A 103 0.59 -9.93 11.33
C LYS A 103 1.51 -8.74 11.54
N VAL A 104 1.58 -7.84 10.56
CA VAL A 104 2.37 -6.61 10.67
C VAL A 104 1.82 -5.71 11.77
N ALA A 105 0.48 -5.54 11.84
CA ALA A 105 -0.19 -4.74 12.86
C ALA A 105 0.15 -5.17 14.29
N GLN A 106 0.33 -6.48 14.53
CA GLN A 106 0.69 -7.00 15.87
C GLN A 106 2.03 -6.49 16.40
N GLY A 107 2.92 -6.04 15.52
CA GLY A 107 4.22 -5.49 15.87
C GLY A 107 4.23 -3.96 16.06
N LEU A 108 3.08 -3.29 15.89
CA LEU A 108 2.95 -1.84 15.91
C LEU A 108 1.96 -1.39 16.99
N PRO A 109 2.08 -0.15 17.53
CA PRO A 109 1.24 0.29 18.63
C PRO A 109 -0.22 0.53 18.19
N ASP A 110 -0.40 1.32 17.15
CA ASP A 110 -1.68 1.68 16.50
C ASP A 110 -1.42 2.41 15.19
N GLY A 111 -2.46 2.83 14.50
CA GLY A 111 -2.35 3.59 13.27
C GLY A 111 -3.64 3.64 12.46
N LEU A 112 -3.48 3.91 11.17
CA LEU A 112 -4.56 3.94 10.20
C LEU A 112 -4.42 2.77 9.21
N ILE A 113 -5.50 2.06 8.95
CA ILE A 113 -5.56 1.05 7.89
C ILE A 113 -6.19 1.70 6.65
N ILE A 114 -5.56 1.51 5.50
CA ILE A 114 -6.16 1.82 4.20
C ILE A 114 -6.65 0.50 3.61
N ALA A 115 -7.95 0.28 3.77
CA ALA A 115 -8.61 -0.95 3.32
C ALA A 115 -9.08 -0.83 1.88
N ASP A 116 -8.87 -1.86 1.09
CA ASP A 116 -9.44 -1.97 -0.25
C ASP A 116 -10.95 -2.26 -0.13
N ASN A 117 -11.79 -1.52 -0.87
CA ASN A 117 -13.23 -1.75 -0.92
C ASN A 117 -13.59 -2.81 -1.96
N ASP A 118 -13.10 -4.02 -1.77
CA ASP A 118 -13.39 -5.13 -2.67
C ASP A 118 -14.81 -5.70 -2.47
N GLN A 119 -15.36 -6.31 -3.52
CA GLN A 119 -16.71 -6.89 -3.47
C GLN A 119 -16.86 -8.02 -2.43
N SER A 120 -15.76 -8.65 -2.01
CA SER A 120 -15.78 -9.71 -1.00
C SER A 120 -15.86 -9.16 0.43
N GLY A 121 -15.65 -7.85 0.62
CA GLY A 121 -15.57 -7.20 1.92
C GLY A 121 -14.36 -7.64 2.75
N THR A 122 -13.36 -8.25 2.14
CA THR A 122 -12.18 -8.76 2.85
C THR A 122 -11.38 -7.64 3.48
N GLY A 123 -11.15 -6.52 2.77
CA GLY A 123 -10.41 -5.37 3.28
C GLY A 123 -11.05 -4.80 4.55
N GLU A 124 -12.35 -4.52 4.51
CA GLU A 124 -13.07 -3.99 5.66
C GLU A 124 -13.11 -4.97 6.84
N ARG A 125 -13.39 -6.25 6.57
CA ARG A 125 -13.40 -7.29 7.59
C ARG A 125 -12.06 -7.39 8.31
N VAL A 126 -10.95 -7.39 7.59
CA VAL A 126 -9.60 -7.44 8.16
C VAL A 126 -9.31 -6.18 8.98
N ALA A 127 -9.68 -5.00 8.50
CA ALA A 127 -9.52 -3.75 9.24
C ALA A 127 -10.27 -3.79 10.59
N LYS A 128 -11.51 -4.27 10.60
CA LYS A 128 -12.31 -4.46 11.82
C LYS A 128 -11.72 -5.50 12.78
N GLU A 129 -11.13 -6.58 12.25
CA GLU A 129 -10.46 -7.62 13.06
C GLU A 129 -9.15 -7.12 13.69
N ILE A 130 -8.41 -6.22 13.03
CA ILE A 130 -7.24 -5.55 13.61
C ILE A 130 -7.68 -4.57 14.71
N GLY A 131 -8.82 -3.90 14.53
CA GLY A 131 -9.41 -2.99 15.50
C GLY A 131 -8.84 -1.58 15.47
N TRP A 132 -8.04 -1.23 14.46
CA TRP A 132 -7.57 0.13 14.25
C TRP A 132 -8.60 0.98 13.51
N GLN A 133 -8.43 2.32 13.55
CA GLN A 133 -9.13 3.21 12.64
C GLN A 133 -8.82 2.82 11.19
N TYR A 134 -9.80 2.88 10.30
CA TYR A 134 -9.56 2.59 8.90
C TYR A 134 -10.21 3.62 7.97
N TRP A 135 -9.60 3.79 6.83
CA TRP A 135 -10.12 4.50 5.67
C TRP A 135 -10.41 3.49 4.56
N MET A 136 -11.46 3.74 3.81
CA MET A 136 -11.82 2.94 2.63
C MET A 136 -12.48 3.85 1.61
N SER A 137 -12.35 3.57 0.30
CA SER A 137 -13.09 4.26 -0.75
C SER A 137 -14.61 4.14 -0.53
N ASP A 138 -15.35 5.15 -0.92
CA ASP A 138 -16.82 5.13 -0.97
C ASP A 138 -17.38 4.32 -2.16
N VAL A 139 -16.53 3.91 -3.08
CA VAL A 139 -16.88 3.15 -4.28
C VAL A 139 -16.42 1.71 -4.16
N VAL A 140 -17.37 0.78 -4.27
CA VAL A 140 -17.09 -0.67 -4.26
C VAL A 140 -16.21 -1.05 -5.47
N GLY A 141 -15.16 -1.80 -5.22
CA GLY A 141 -14.16 -2.21 -6.22
C GLY A 141 -12.95 -1.29 -6.30
N GLU A 142 -12.91 -0.18 -5.54
CA GLU A 142 -11.78 0.74 -5.54
C GLU A 142 -10.82 0.52 -4.36
N ASP A 143 -9.53 0.68 -4.64
CA ASP A 143 -8.49 0.95 -3.65
C ASP A 143 -8.18 2.46 -3.57
N ALA A 144 -7.20 2.86 -2.75
CA ALA A 144 -6.84 4.28 -2.63
C ALA A 144 -6.13 4.82 -3.89
N ASN A 145 -5.51 3.97 -4.72
CA ASN A 145 -4.96 4.39 -5.99
C ASN A 145 -6.06 4.67 -7.02
N ASP A 146 -7.10 3.84 -7.07
CA ASP A 146 -8.25 4.08 -7.94
C ASP A 146 -8.98 5.38 -7.53
N THR A 147 -9.18 5.59 -6.23
CA THR A 147 -9.71 6.85 -5.70
C THR A 147 -8.82 8.04 -6.08
N HIS A 148 -7.47 7.90 -5.97
CA HIS A 148 -6.52 8.93 -6.43
C HIS A 148 -6.76 9.29 -7.89
N GLN A 149 -6.86 8.31 -8.77
CA GLN A 149 -7.08 8.54 -10.21
C GLN A 149 -8.44 9.17 -10.51
N ARG A 150 -9.48 8.79 -9.77
CA ARG A 150 -10.85 9.31 -9.94
C ARG A 150 -11.03 10.74 -9.43
N VAL A 151 -10.57 11.05 -8.22
CA VAL A 151 -10.88 12.32 -7.55
C VAL A 151 -9.67 13.26 -7.40
N GLY A 152 -8.47 12.77 -7.70
CA GLY A 152 -7.21 13.49 -7.57
C GLY A 152 -6.61 13.49 -6.16
N LEU A 153 -5.31 13.77 -6.09
CA LEU A 153 -4.50 13.71 -4.86
C LEU A 153 -4.99 14.65 -3.75
N LEU A 154 -5.54 15.82 -4.12
CA LEU A 154 -6.01 16.78 -3.10
C LEU A 154 -7.20 16.23 -2.32
N LYS A 155 -8.21 15.70 -3.00
CA LYS A 155 -9.41 15.14 -2.37
C LYS A 155 -9.06 13.88 -1.56
N LEU A 156 -8.24 12.99 -2.12
CA LEU A 156 -7.73 11.84 -1.37
C LEU A 156 -6.99 12.30 -0.11
N GLY A 157 -6.08 13.26 -0.21
CA GLY A 157 -5.31 13.77 0.92
C GLY A 157 -6.18 14.36 2.02
N LEU A 158 -7.22 15.14 1.68
CA LEU A 158 -8.17 15.69 2.65
C LEU A 158 -8.93 14.58 3.38
N SER A 159 -9.38 13.54 2.64
CA SER A 159 -10.07 12.39 3.22
C SER A 159 -9.17 11.59 4.17
N LEU A 160 -7.91 11.31 3.77
CA LEU A 160 -6.92 10.65 4.62
C LEU A 160 -6.61 11.44 5.89
N VAL A 161 -6.41 12.77 5.76
CA VAL A 161 -6.15 13.64 6.93
C VAL A 161 -7.35 13.68 7.89
N ALA A 162 -8.58 13.63 7.39
CA ALA A 162 -9.77 13.53 8.22
C ALA A 162 -9.76 12.24 9.05
N SER A 163 -9.39 11.11 8.45
CA SER A 163 -9.28 9.82 9.15
C SER A 163 -8.11 9.80 10.14
N LEU A 164 -6.97 10.43 9.81
CA LEU A 164 -5.80 10.53 10.71
C LEU A 164 -6.06 11.37 11.97
N LYS A 165 -7.05 12.24 11.98
CA LYS A 165 -7.43 13.00 13.18
C LYS A 165 -8.16 12.17 14.25
N LEU A 166 -8.52 10.94 13.90
CA LEU A 166 -9.22 10.00 14.77
C LEU A 166 -8.28 8.95 15.39
N VAL A 167 -7.00 9.01 15.05
CA VAL A 167 -5.92 8.13 15.55
C VAL A 167 -5.18 8.79 16.69
#